data_91e31007a417934b829f05b1b2584438
#
_entry.id   91e31007a417934b829f05b1b2584438
#
_cell.length_a   1.000
_cell.length_b   1.000
_cell.length_c   1.000
_cell.angle_alpha   90.00
_cell.angle_beta   90.00
_cell.angle_gamma   90.00
#
_symmetry.space_group_name_H-M   'P 1'
#
loop_
_entity.id
_entity.type
_entity.pdbx_description
1 polymer ?
#
loop_
_entity_poly.entity_id
_entity_poly.type
_entity_poly.pdbx_seq_one_letter_code
_entity_poly.pdbx_strand_id
1 'polypeptide(L)' 'MRKEVVPECPLCLEEMGPGVAIWQCGAGHLVCGGCRGRARLCGECRQGGYTSRSRRLEQYRDKIMHILDIAPAQ' A
#
# COMPACT_ATOMS: atom_id res chain seq x y z
N MET A 1 5.97 2.29 -14.83
CA MET A 1 6.97 2.47 -13.78
C MET A 1 6.38 2.83 -12.44
N ARG A 2 5.39 3.73 -12.42
CA ARG A 2 4.76 4.09 -11.14
C ARG A 2 4.09 2.90 -10.46
N LYS A 3 3.55 1.96 -11.23
CA LYS A 3 2.90 0.78 -10.67
C LYS A 3 3.87 -0.14 -9.93
N GLU A 4 5.15 -0.08 -10.27
CA GLU A 4 6.14 -0.89 -9.60
C GLU A 4 6.52 -0.32 -8.24
N VAL A 5 6.36 1.00 -8.09
CA VAL A 5 6.70 1.69 -6.85
C VAL A 5 5.48 1.82 -5.95
N VAL A 6 4.31 2.07 -6.56
CA VAL A 6 3.07 2.31 -5.83
C VAL A 6 2.22 1.05 -5.86
N PRO A 7 2.07 0.37 -4.72
CA PRO A 7 1.25 -0.83 -4.69
C PRO A 7 -0.22 -0.50 -4.90
N GLU A 8 -0.95 -1.45 -5.43
CA GLU A 8 -2.38 -1.31 -5.66
C GLU A 8 -3.14 -2.10 -4.62
N CYS A 9 -4.18 -1.50 -4.06
CA CYS A 9 -5.02 -2.19 -3.09
C CYS A 9 -5.82 -3.28 -3.79
N PRO A 10 -5.70 -4.54 -3.37
CA PRO A 10 -6.42 -5.63 -4.05
C PRO A 10 -7.92 -5.61 -3.84
N LEU A 11 -8.41 -4.85 -2.87
CA LEU A 11 -9.84 -4.80 -2.58
C LEU A 11 -10.57 -3.71 -3.35
N CYS A 12 -10.01 -2.51 -3.42
CA CYS A 12 -10.65 -1.42 -4.14
C CYS A 12 -9.99 -1.12 -5.47
N LEU A 13 -8.87 -1.76 -5.77
CA LEU A 13 -8.13 -1.64 -7.03
C LEU A 13 -7.59 -0.23 -7.28
N GLU A 14 -7.48 0.56 -6.24
CA GLU A 14 -6.90 1.89 -6.34
C GLU A 14 -5.44 1.87 -5.91
N GLU A 15 -4.64 2.74 -6.46
CA GLU A 15 -3.24 2.86 -6.09
C GLU A 15 -3.12 3.40 -4.67
N MET A 16 -2.23 2.79 -3.89
CA MET A 16 -1.91 3.30 -2.55
C MET A 16 -0.77 4.30 -2.68
N GLY A 17 -1.09 5.47 -3.25
CA GLY A 17 -0.11 6.52 -3.50
C GLY A 17 0.26 7.31 -2.25
N PRO A 18 1.06 8.39 -2.43
CA PRO A 18 1.50 9.20 -1.30
C PRO A 18 0.32 9.69 -0.46
N GLY A 19 0.50 9.61 0.86
CA GLY A 19 -0.56 9.99 1.78
C GLY A 19 -1.50 8.87 2.16
N VAL A 20 -1.48 7.75 1.45
CA VAL A 20 -2.35 6.61 1.75
C VAL A 20 -1.63 5.65 2.67
N ALA A 21 -2.27 5.27 3.77
CA ALA A 21 -1.71 4.30 4.70
C ALA A 21 -1.73 2.91 4.08
N ILE A 22 -0.64 2.17 4.27
CA ILE A 22 -0.53 0.80 3.78
C ILE A 22 -0.57 -0.14 4.97
N TRP A 23 -1.57 -1.01 5.00
CA TRP A 23 -1.72 -2.01 6.06
C TRP A 23 -1.44 -3.39 5.51
N GLN A 24 -1.07 -4.30 6.39
CA GLN A 24 -0.73 -5.66 5.98
C GLN A 24 -1.23 -6.69 6.97
N CYS A 25 -1.49 -7.90 6.48
CA CYS A 25 -1.78 -9.04 7.33
C CYS A 25 -0.49 -9.71 7.75
N GLY A 26 -0.59 -10.73 8.60
CA GLY A 26 0.59 -11.44 9.08
C GLY A 26 1.40 -12.11 7.99
N ALA A 27 0.77 -12.44 6.87
CA ALA A 27 1.45 -13.04 5.73
C ALA A 27 2.02 -12.01 4.75
N GLY A 28 1.78 -10.72 4.99
CA GLY A 28 2.34 -9.67 4.16
C GLY A 28 1.44 -9.17 3.04
N HIS A 29 0.20 -9.60 2.98
CA HIS A 29 -0.75 -9.09 1.98
C HIS A 29 -1.14 -7.66 2.35
N LEU A 30 -1.20 -6.78 1.36
CA LEU A 30 -1.40 -5.36 1.58
C LEU A 30 -2.83 -4.91 1.33
N VAL A 31 -3.21 -3.80 1.98
CA VAL A 31 -4.52 -3.19 1.78
C VAL A 31 -4.39 -1.70 2.14
N CYS A 32 -5.21 -0.86 1.54
CA CYS A 32 -5.21 0.56 1.88
C CYS A 32 -5.97 0.79 3.19
N GLY A 33 -5.72 1.95 3.81
CA GLY A 33 -6.33 2.25 5.11
C GLY A 33 -7.86 2.26 5.08
N GLY A 34 -8.44 2.70 3.96
CA GLY A 34 -9.90 2.72 3.83
C GLY A 34 -10.51 1.33 3.80
N CYS A 35 -9.88 0.41 3.06
CA CYS A 35 -10.38 -0.96 2.99
C CYS A 35 -10.07 -1.73 4.26
N ARG A 36 -8.99 -1.41 4.93
CA ARG A 36 -8.65 -2.06 6.20
C ARG A 36 -9.78 -1.91 7.21
N GLY A 37 -10.42 -0.76 7.23
CA GLY A 37 -11.51 -0.52 8.16
C GLY A 37 -12.77 -1.33 7.85
N ARG A 38 -12.90 -1.83 6.63
CA ARG A 38 -14.08 -2.58 6.20
C ARG A 38 -13.85 -4.08 6.13
N ALA A 39 -12.59 -4.51 6.08
CA ALA A 39 -12.26 -5.92 5.94
C ALA A 39 -11.77 -6.49 7.27
N ARG A 40 -12.48 -7.48 7.79
CA ARG A 40 -12.08 -8.14 9.02
C ARG A 40 -10.94 -9.12 8.81
N LEU A 41 -10.94 -9.75 7.65
CA LEU A 41 -9.93 -10.75 7.32
C LEU A 41 -9.24 -10.36 6.03
N CYS A 42 -8.00 -10.81 5.88
CA CYS A 42 -7.28 -10.62 4.63
C CYS A 42 -8.07 -11.30 3.51
N GLY A 43 -8.31 -10.57 2.42
CA GLY A 43 -9.06 -11.10 1.29
C GLY A 43 -8.33 -12.19 0.54
N GLU A 44 -7.02 -12.31 0.75
CA GLU A 44 -6.21 -13.28 0.01
C GLU A 44 -5.97 -14.55 0.79
N CYS A 45 -5.57 -14.45 2.05
CA CYS A 45 -5.24 -15.64 2.83
C CYS A 45 -6.28 -15.98 3.89
N ARG A 46 -7.09 -15.04 4.29
CA ARG A 46 -8.16 -15.22 5.29
C ARG A 46 -7.68 -15.80 6.62
N GLN A 47 -6.41 -15.66 6.91
CA GLN A 47 -5.85 -16.21 8.16
C GLN A 47 -5.79 -15.18 9.27
N GLY A 48 -6.21 -13.97 9.00
CA GLY A 48 -6.20 -12.91 10.00
C GLY A 48 -6.48 -11.59 9.34
N GLY A 49 -6.61 -10.56 10.16
CA GLY A 49 -6.87 -9.22 9.67
C GLY A 49 -5.60 -8.49 9.30
N TYR A 50 -5.77 -7.26 8.85
CA TYR A 50 -4.67 -6.38 8.53
C TYR A 50 -4.28 -5.66 9.82
N THR A 51 -3.38 -6.25 10.58
CA THR A 51 -3.06 -5.81 11.93
C THR A 51 -1.85 -4.89 12.03
N SER A 52 -1.03 -4.85 11.00
CA SER A 52 0.20 -4.05 11.02
C SER A 52 0.19 -3.00 9.93
N ARG A 53 0.55 -1.77 10.29
CA ARG A 53 0.72 -0.72 9.30
C ARG A 53 2.15 -0.77 8.79
N SER A 54 2.32 -0.83 7.48
CA SER A 54 3.65 -0.90 6.87
C SER A 54 4.22 0.49 6.65
N ARG A 55 4.72 1.10 7.74
CA ARG A 55 5.31 2.44 7.66
C ARG A 55 6.55 2.45 6.78
N ARG A 56 7.28 1.36 6.77
CA ARG A 56 8.48 1.26 5.94
C ARG A 56 8.13 1.32 4.45
N LEU A 57 7.11 0.60 4.02
CA LEU A 57 6.67 0.66 2.63
C LEU A 57 6.13 2.04 2.28
N GLU A 58 5.41 2.65 3.21
CA GLU A 58 4.90 4.01 2.99
C GLU A 58 6.06 4.99 2.80
N GLN A 59 7.07 4.90 3.64
CA GLN A 59 8.23 5.78 3.55
C GLN A 59 9.01 5.54 2.27
N TYR A 60 9.19 4.29 1.90
CA TYR A 60 9.88 3.94 0.68
C TYR A 60 9.14 4.48 -0.54
N ARG A 61 7.84 4.26 -0.59
CA ARG A 61 7.00 4.77 -1.66
C ARG A 61 7.09 6.29 -1.75
N ASP A 62 6.94 6.98 -0.62
CA ASP A 62 6.96 8.44 -0.59
C ASP A 62 8.29 8.98 -1.07
N LYS A 63 9.38 8.34 -0.67
CA LYS A 63 10.71 8.77 -1.07
C LYS A 63 10.92 8.60 -2.57
N ILE A 64 10.53 7.44 -3.11
CA ILE A 64 10.71 7.17 -4.53
C ILE A 64 9.79 8.08 -5.36
N MET A 65 8.57 8.29 -4.92
CA MET A 65 7.65 9.17 -5.64
C MET A 65 8.16 10.62 -5.62
N HIS A 66 8.76 11.05 -4.53
CA HIS A 66 9.36 12.38 -4.48
C HIS A 66 10.49 12.50 -5.49
N ILE A 67 11.34 11.48 -5.58
CA ILE A 67 12.43 11.49 -6.55
C ILE A 67 11.89 11.54 -7.98
N LEU A 68 10.85 10.79 -8.27
CA LEU A 68 10.24 10.77 -9.60
C LEU A 68 9.64 12.13 -9.95
N ASP A 69 9.06 12.81 -8.96
CA ASP A 69 8.42 14.10 -9.19
C ASP A 69 9.42 15.22 -9.45
N ILE A 70 10.60 15.15 -8.83
CA ILE A 70 11.61 16.20 -8.99
C ILE A 70 12.62 15.89 -10.08
N ALA A 71 12.68 14.64 -10.54
CA ALA A 71 13.62 14.25 -11.58
C ALA A 71 13.18 14.88 -12.92
N PRO A 72 14.11 15.39 -13.70
CA PRO A 72 13.75 15.94 -15.02
C PRO A 72 13.16 14.85 -15.90
N ALA A 73 12.20 15.22 -16.72
CA ALA A 73 11.64 14.29 -17.69
C ALA A 73 12.72 13.85 -18.67
N GLN A 74 12.77 12.58 -18.91
CA GLN A 74 13.77 12.01 -19.83
C GLN A 74 13.18 11.79 -21.20
#